data_a32fa747efd9ea0b9d57089c2e056e3f
#
_entry.id   a32fa747efd9ea0b9d57089c2e056e3f
#
_cell.length_a   1.000
_cell.length_b   1.000
_cell.length_c   1.000
_cell.angle_alpha   90.00
_cell.angle_beta   90.00
_cell.angle_gamma   90.00
#
_symmetry.space_group_name_H-M   'P 1'
#
loop_
_entity.id
_entity.type
_entity.pdbx_description
1 polymer ?
#
loop_
_entity_poly.entity_id
_entity_poly.type
_entity_poly.pdbx_seq_one_letter_code
_entity_poly.pdbx_strand_id
1 'polypeptide(L)'
;MKKSTKIVLLAVLLAIVGGIVYTVLTWPIYPQPRKNVDSYAQLREDLAQTELLAPPEDILPWHDVTYGEELDGRSRTSKARGFLISGHVSRGDASCFVELVGLEDHSSVSGEIPLLENYRTVPICRSTGEQAMLYIFNIRGNEYSARVYLPEDASQDVTDYFDGLLLAACREIIDLYS
;
A
#
# COMPACT_ATOMS: atom_id res chain seq x y z
N MET A 1 -43.74 36.49 -5.13
CA MET A 1 -42.63 36.04 -6.02
C MET A 1 -43.22 35.42 -7.28
N LYS A 2 -42.86 35.93 -8.45
CA LYS A 2 -43.33 35.41 -9.74
C LYS A 2 -42.82 33.97 -9.94
N LYS A 3 -43.64 33.11 -10.59
CA LYS A 3 -43.30 31.69 -10.83
C LYS A 3 -41.90 31.48 -11.45
N SER A 4 -41.49 32.38 -12.33
CA SER A 4 -40.17 32.40 -12.96
C SER A 4 -39.01 32.60 -11.95
N THR A 5 -39.20 33.45 -10.94
CA THR A 5 -38.17 33.71 -9.93
C THR A 5 -37.89 32.46 -9.04
N LYS A 6 -38.93 31.67 -8.76
CA LYS A 6 -38.78 30.41 -8.01
C LYS A 6 -38.03 29.37 -8.80
N ILE A 7 -38.26 29.26 -10.11
CA ILE A 7 -37.59 28.32 -10.99
C ILE A 7 -36.10 28.67 -11.10
N VAL A 8 -35.76 29.93 -11.29
CA VAL A 8 -34.37 30.41 -11.34
C VAL A 8 -33.65 30.11 -10.01
N LEU A 9 -34.31 30.42 -8.89
CA LEU A 9 -33.70 30.15 -7.57
C LEU A 9 -33.42 28.67 -7.34
N LEU A 10 -34.34 27.78 -7.75
CA LEU A 10 -34.17 26.33 -7.66
C LEU A 10 -33.01 25.83 -8.54
N ALA A 11 -32.92 26.36 -9.77
CA ALA A 11 -31.82 25.98 -10.70
C ALA A 11 -30.44 26.40 -10.15
N VAL A 12 -30.35 27.61 -9.57
CA VAL A 12 -29.13 28.11 -8.93
C VAL A 12 -28.76 27.24 -7.72
N LEU A 13 -29.75 26.89 -6.89
CA LEU A 13 -29.50 26.00 -5.73
C LEU A 13 -28.99 24.63 -6.14
N LEU A 14 -29.59 24.02 -7.17
CA LEU A 14 -29.16 22.74 -7.72
C LEU A 14 -27.76 22.82 -8.31
N ALA A 15 -27.39 23.90 -8.99
CA ALA A 15 -26.05 24.12 -9.51
C ALA A 15 -25.00 24.24 -8.38
N ILE A 16 -25.34 24.97 -7.30
CA ILE A 16 -24.45 25.10 -6.13
C ILE A 16 -24.29 23.77 -5.44
N VAL A 17 -25.36 23.03 -5.17
CA VAL A 17 -25.29 21.70 -4.53
C VAL A 17 -24.51 20.73 -5.41
N GLY A 18 -24.76 20.70 -6.71
CA GLY A 18 -24.01 19.88 -7.67
C GLY A 18 -22.52 20.23 -7.70
N GLY A 19 -22.19 21.51 -7.67
CA GLY A 19 -20.81 21.98 -7.58
C GLY A 19 -20.10 21.55 -6.29
N ILE A 20 -20.79 21.67 -5.14
CA ILE A 20 -20.24 21.23 -3.85
C ILE A 20 -20.02 19.71 -3.86
N VAL A 21 -21.01 18.93 -4.30
CA VAL A 21 -20.89 17.46 -4.39
C VAL A 21 -19.74 17.08 -5.32
N TYR A 22 -19.64 17.70 -6.50
CA TYR A 22 -18.55 17.47 -7.43
C TYR A 22 -17.19 17.79 -6.79
N THR A 23 -17.06 18.94 -6.12
CA THR A 23 -15.83 19.35 -5.46
C THR A 23 -15.43 18.35 -4.37
N VAL A 24 -16.38 17.91 -3.53
CA VAL A 24 -16.12 16.96 -2.45
C VAL A 24 -15.70 15.60 -3.01
N LEU A 25 -16.27 15.16 -4.12
CA LEU A 25 -15.93 13.87 -4.75
C LEU A 25 -14.60 13.92 -5.50
N THR A 26 -14.23 15.08 -6.06
CA THR A 26 -13.01 15.25 -6.87
C THR A 26 -11.86 15.94 -6.13
N TRP A 27 -12.10 16.41 -4.90
CA TRP A 27 -11.05 17.05 -4.11
C TRP A 27 -9.92 16.06 -3.83
N PRO A 28 -8.66 16.41 -4.15
CA PRO A 28 -7.54 15.57 -3.84
C PRO A 28 -7.44 15.39 -2.33
N ILE A 29 -7.60 14.13 -1.88
CA ILE A 29 -7.43 13.78 -0.48
C ILE A 29 -5.95 13.52 -0.26
N TYR A 30 -5.34 14.29 0.62
CA TYR A 30 -3.95 14.09 0.99
C TYR A 30 -3.88 13.77 2.50
N PRO A 31 -3.26 12.69 2.94
CA PRO A 31 -2.50 11.69 2.16
C PRO A 31 -3.39 10.83 1.25
N GLN A 32 -2.78 10.11 0.33
CA GLN A 32 -3.49 9.29 -0.67
C GLN A 32 -4.59 8.45 0.00
N PRO A 33 -5.82 8.44 -0.53
CA PRO A 33 -6.90 7.72 0.11
C PRO A 33 -6.64 6.22 0.02
N ARG A 34 -6.77 5.56 1.16
CA ARG A 34 -6.78 4.10 1.27
C ARG A 34 -8.22 3.63 1.36
N LYS A 35 -8.54 2.57 0.66
CA LYS A 35 -9.82 1.88 0.78
C LYS A 35 -9.55 0.53 1.43
N ASN A 36 -10.19 0.29 2.58
CA ASN A 36 -10.14 -1.03 3.19
C ASN A 36 -10.91 -2.03 2.32
N VAL A 37 -10.38 -3.23 2.23
CA VAL A 37 -10.91 -4.34 1.47
C VAL A 37 -11.21 -5.49 2.43
N ASP A 38 -12.37 -6.11 2.28
CA ASP A 38 -12.88 -7.06 3.27
C ASP A 38 -12.18 -8.44 3.23
N SER A 39 -11.49 -8.74 2.12
CA SER A 39 -10.82 -10.03 1.96
C SER A 39 -9.67 -9.97 0.94
N TYR A 40 -8.75 -10.93 1.06
CA TYR A 40 -7.67 -11.12 0.09
C TYR A 40 -8.20 -11.43 -1.33
N ALA A 41 -9.30 -12.19 -1.44
CA ALA A 41 -9.92 -12.49 -2.72
C ALA A 41 -10.40 -11.23 -3.44
N GLN A 42 -11.03 -10.31 -2.71
CA GLN A 42 -11.44 -9.02 -3.24
C GLN A 42 -10.24 -8.16 -3.63
N LEU A 43 -9.19 -8.10 -2.80
CA LEU A 43 -7.97 -7.39 -3.14
C LEU A 43 -7.40 -7.85 -4.50
N ARG A 44 -7.33 -9.16 -4.72
CA ARG A 44 -6.87 -9.73 -5.99
C ARG A 44 -7.75 -9.37 -7.17
N GLU A 45 -9.07 -9.36 -6.99
CA GLU A 45 -10.03 -8.96 -8.03
C GLU A 45 -9.86 -7.48 -8.40
N ASP A 46 -9.74 -6.61 -7.40
CA ASP A 46 -9.57 -5.17 -7.60
C ASP A 46 -8.23 -4.85 -8.28
N LEU A 47 -7.16 -5.60 -7.95
CA LEU A 47 -5.84 -5.47 -8.60
C LEU A 47 -5.76 -6.10 -10.00
N ALA A 48 -6.71 -6.93 -10.41
CA ALA A 48 -6.67 -7.59 -11.73
C ALA A 48 -6.67 -6.62 -12.92
N GLN A 49 -6.98 -5.35 -12.71
CA GLN A 49 -6.92 -4.28 -13.70
C GLN A 49 -5.60 -3.50 -13.70
N THR A 50 -4.66 -3.86 -12.83
CA THR A 50 -3.33 -3.27 -12.68
C THR A 50 -2.26 -4.25 -13.16
N GLU A 51 -1.01 -3.78 -13.27
CA GLU A 51 0.15 -4.64 -13.53
C GLU A 51 0.76 -5.23 -12.23
N LEU A 52 0.16 -4.92 -11.08
CA LEU A 52 0.60 -5.41 -9.79
C LEU A 52 0.16 -6.85 -9.56
N LEU A 53 1.07 -7.67 -9.06
CA LEU A 53 0.75 -9.00 -8.54
C LEU A 53 0.68 -8.92 -7.01
N ALA A 54 -0.50 -9.23 -6.46
CA ALA A 54 -0.62 -9.41 -5.02
C ALA A 54 0.22 -10.62 -4.59
N PRO A 55 1.04 -10.51 -3.53
CA PRO A 55 1.78 -11.65 -2.99
C PRO A 55 0.81 -12.71 -2.48
N PRO A 56 1.23 -13.98 -2.34
CA PRO A 56 0.39 -15.02 -1.72
C PRO A 56 -0.12 -14.60 -0.35
N GLU A 57 -1.33 -15.01 0.01
CA GLU A 57 -1.95 -14.64 1.30
C GLU A 57 -1.13 -15.15 2.49
N ASP A 58 -0.45 -16.28 2.32
CA ASP A 58 0.39 -16.95 3.31
C ASP A 58 1.89 -16.64 3.17
N ILE A 59 2.25 -15.59 2.42
CA ILE A 59 3.67 -15.18 2.22
C ILE A 59 4.41 -14.91 3.54
N LEU A 60 3.67 -14.49 4.57
CA LEU A 60 4.16 -14.31 5.93
C LEU A 60 3.26 -15.05 6.91
N PRO A 61 3.80 -15.54 8.05
CA PRO A 61 3.02 -16.21 9.09
C PRO A 61 2.31 -15.18 10.00
N TRP A 62 1.54 -14.29 9.42
CA TRP A 62 0.87 -13.21 10.12
C TRP A 62 -0.51 -13.58 10.66
N HIS A 63 -0.97 -12.78 11.61
CA HIS A 63 -2.31 -12.81 12.17
C HIS A 63 -2.87 -11.38 12.22
N ASP A 64 -4.18 -11.26 12.44
CA ASP A 64 -4.89 -9.96 12.42
C ASP A 64 -4.64 -9.17 11.13
N VAL A 65 -4.71 -9.87 9.98
CA VAL A 65 -4.38 -9.30 8.67
C VAL A 65 -5.47 -8.36 8.21
N THR A 66 -5.05 -7.22 7.69
CA THR A 66 -5.91 -6.24 7.03
C THR A 66 -5.43 -5.99 5.61
N TYR A 67 -6.39 -5.76 4.72
CA TYR A 67 -6.15 -5.50 3.30
C TYR A 67 -6.64 -4.11 2.94
N GLY A 68 -5.89 -3.42 2.12
CA GLY A 68 -6.24 -2.10 1.62
C GLY A 68 -5.75 -1.88 0.20
N GLU A 69 -6.45 -0.99 -0.49
CA GLU A 69 -6.05 -0.46 -1.79
C GLU A 69 -5.47 0.93 -1.62
N GLU A 70 -4.36 1.20 -2.30
CA GLU A 70 -3.88 2.55 -2.53
C GLU A 70 -4.55 3.08 -3.81
N LEU A 71 -5.22 4.22 -3.70
CA LEU A 71 -5.89 4.85 -4.84
C LEU A 71 -4.99 5.91 -5.47
N ASP A 72 -5.28 6.35 -6.69
CA ASP A 72 -4.48 7.34 -7.43
C ASP A 72 -4.43 8.74 -6.79
N GLY A 73 -5.04 8.92 -5.63
CA GLY A 73 -4.98 10.13 -4.82
C GLY A 73 -5.84 11.30 -5.32
N ARG A 74 -6.56 11.15 -6.42
CA ARG A 74 -7.36 12.21 -7.02
C ARG A 74 -8.81 12.20 -6.57
N SER A 75 -9.35 11.04 -6.22
CA SER A 75 -10.77 10.89 -5.83
C SER A 75 -10.98 9.58 -5.07
N ARG A 76 -12.02 9.54 -4.21
CA ARG A 76 -12.46 8.29 -3.55
C ARG A 76 -13.04 7.26 -4.53
N THR A 77 -13.34 7.67 -5.76
CA THR A 77 -13.81 6.81 -6.84
C THR A 77 -12.70 6.44 -7.81
N SER A 78 -11.46 6.80 -7.50
CA SER A 78 -10.30 6.48 -8.32
C SER A 78 -10.02 4.98 -8.33
N LYS A 79 -9.36 4.52 -9.40
CA LYS A 79 -8.94 3.12 -9.52
C LYS A 79 -7.82 2.81 -8.51
N ALA A 80 -7.76 1.58 -8.08
CA ALA A 80 -6.62 1.08 -7.33
C ALA A 80 -5.35 1.24 -8.17
N ARG A 81 -4.28 1.75 -7.55
CA ARG A 81 -2.93 1.85 -8.10
C ARG A 81 -1.91 1.17 -7.20
N GLY A 82 -2.37 0.52 -6.17
CA GLY A 82 -1.52 -0.15 -5.23
C GLY A 82 -2.31 -0.94 -4.22
N PHE A 83 -1.57 -1.67 -3.40
CA PHE A 83 -2.13 -2.40 -2.28
C PHE A 83 -1.30 -2.18 -1.01
N LEU A 84 -1.97 -2.37 0.11
CA LEU A 84 -1.37 -2.51 1.43
C LEU A 84 -1.92 -3.79 2.06
N ILE A 85 -1.04 -4.69 2.46
CA ILE A 85 -1.36 -5.82 3.32
C ILE A 85 -0.62 -5.60 4.62
N SER A 86 -1.30 -5.60 5.75
CA SER A 86 -0.67 -5.40 7.04
C SER A 86 -1.24 -6.33 8.09
N GLY A 87 -0.41 -6.70 9.04
CA GLY A 87 -0.78 -7.61 10.12
C GLY A 87 0.34 -7.74 11.13
N HIS A 88 0.20 -8.68 12.06
CA HIS A 88 1.20 -8.96 13.06
C HIS A 88 1.88 -10.30 12.78
N VAL A 89 3.18 -10.36 13.03
CA VAL A 89 3.98 -11.59 13.00
C VAL A 89 4.64 -11.76 14.35
N SER A 90 4.57 -12.96 14.91
CA SER A 90 5.13 -13.27 16.22
C SER A 90 6.43 -14.05 16.13
N ARG A 91 7.39 -13.72 17.00
CA ARG A 91 8.61 -14.49 17.24
C ARG A 91 8.85 -14.60 18.75
N GLY A 92 8.60 -15.79 19.34
CA GLY A 92 8.56 -15.94 20.80
C GLY A 92 7.46 -15.06 21.41
N ASP A 93 7.84 -14.23 22.38
CA ASP A 93 6.94 -13.28 23.03
C ASP A 93 6.81 -11.94 22.29
N ALA A 94 7.63 -11.71 21.26
CA ALA A 94 7.58 -10.49 20.46
C ALA A 94 6.51 -10.61 19.37
N SER A 95 5.65 -9.60 19.26
CA SER A 95 4.69 -9.43 18.17
C SER A 95 4.96 -8.12 17.45
N CYS A 96 5.33 -8.19 16.19
CA CYS A 96 5.73 -7.04 15.40
C CYS A 96 4.72 -6.77 14.29
N PHE A 97 4.41 -5.49 14.08
CA PHE A 97 3.56 -5.07 12.98
C PHE A 97 4.35 -5.07 11.67
N VAL A 98 3.79 -5.69 10.64
CA VAL A 98 4.42 -5.83 9.33
C VAL A 98 3.50 -5.28 8.25
N GLU A 99 4.07 -4.61 7.27
CA GLU A 99 3.38 -4.07 6.11
C GLU A 99 4.05 -4.55 4.81
N LEU A 100 3.23 -4.98 3.85
CA LEU A 100 3.63 -5.17 2.45
C LEU A 100 2.85 -4.19 1.59
N VAL A 101 3.56 -3.43 0.77
CA VAL A 101 2.97 -2.42 -0.13
C VAL A 101 3.43 -2.68 -1.55
N GLY A 102 2.52 -2.57 -2.50
CA GLY A 102 2.84 -2.52 -3.93
C GLY A 102 2.21 -1.28 -4.56
N LEU A 103 2.96 -0.56 -5.37
CA LEU A 103 2.52 0.67 -6.06
C LEU A 103 2.83 0.59 -7.55
N GLU A 104 1.81 0.82 -8.38
CA GLU A 104 1.93 0.86 -9.83
C GLU A 104 2.59 2.17 -10.29
N ASP A 105 3.41 2.09 -11.33
CA ASP A 105 4.10 3.24 -11.93
C ASP A 105 4.83 4.14 -10.91
N HIS A 106 5.37 3.53 -9.86
CA HIS A 106 6.08 4.23 -8.82
C HIS A 106 7.53 3.75 -8.75
N SER A 107 8.45 4.68 -8.63
CA SER A 107 9.87 4.41 -8.45
C SER A 107 10.45 5.44 -7.50
N SER A 108 10.36 5.13 -6.22
CA SER A 108 10.96 5.96 -5.16
C SER A 108 12.36 5.49 -4.75
N VAL A 109 12.91 4.42 -5.37
CA VAL A 109 14.29 4.01 -5.10
C VAL A 109 15.23 5.08 -5.63
N SER A 110 15.29 6.18 -4.90
CA SER A 110 16.36 7.16 -5.00
C SER A 110 17.62 6.51 -4.45
N GLY A 111 18.78 6.84 -4.99
CA GLY A 111 20.07 6.26 -4.61
C GLY A 111 20.52 6.48 -3.14
N GLU A 112 19.59 6.81 -2.26
CA GLU A 112 19.80 7.04 -0.83
C GLU A 112 19.67 5.77 0.02
N ILE A 113 18.91 4.74 -0.48
CA ILE A 113 18.73 3.49 0.27
C ILE A 113 19.81 2.49 -0.16
N PRO A 114 20.61 1.97 0.78
CA PRO A 114 21.69 1.04 0.46
C PRO A 114 21.20 -0.22 -0.24
N LEU A 115 21.91 -0.62 -1.31
CA LEU A 115 21.71 -1.90 -1.96
C LEU A 115 22.12 -3.02 -0.99
N LEU A 116 21.21 -3.98 -0.76
CA LEU A 116 21.49 -5.18 0.01
C LEU A 116 22.02 -6.31 -0.89
N GLU A 117 21.25 -6.62 -1.94
CA GLU A 117 21.59 -7.68 -2.89
C GLU A 117 20.92 -7.48 -4.25
N ASN A 118 21.36 -8.26 -5.24
CA ASN A 118 20.61 -8.44 -6.49
C ASN A 118 20.03 -9.86 -6.53
N TYR A 119 18.70 -9.96 -6.54
CA TYR A 119 18.01 -11.23 -6.69
C TYR A 119 17.36 -11.30 -8.07
N ARG A 120 17.74 -12.31 -8.90
CA ARG A 120 17.29 -12.44 -10.30
C ARG A 120 17.38 -11.13 -11.10
N THR A 121 18.45 -10.38 -10.95
CA THR A 121 18.71 -9.07 -11.56
C THR A 121 17.89 -7.91 -10.99
N VAL A 122 17.01 -8.14 -10.03
CA VAL A 122 16.25 -7.08 -9.34
C VAL A 122 17.06 -6.62 -8.10
N PRO A 123 17.42 -5.34 -8.02
CA PRO A 123 18.10 -4.81 -6.84
C PRO A 123 17.12 -4.70 -5.67
N ILE A 124 17.45 -5.34 -4.55
CA ILE A 124 16.75 -5.20 -3.28
C ILE A 124 17.56 -4.25 -2.40
N CYS A 125 16.97 -3.13 -2.03
CA CYS A 125 17.56 -2.15 -1.14
C CYS A 125 17.00 -2.31 0.27
N ARG A 126 17.84 -2.05 1.31
CA ARG A 126 17.44 -2.15 2.71
C ARG A 126 17.82 -0.89 3.48
N SER A 127 16.87 -0.37 4.24
CA SER A 127 17.10 0.66 5.25
C SER A 127 16.75 0.11 6.62
N THR A 128 17.64 0.34 7.60
CA THR A 128 17.42 -0.03 9.00
C THR A 128 17.44 1.24 9.84
N GLY A 129 16.31 1.55 10.48
CA GLY A 129 16.19 2.59 11.49
C GLY A 129 16.22 2.00 12.90
N GLU A 130 16.09 2.86 13.92
CA GLU A 130 16.09 2.43 15.33
C GLU A 130 14.93 1.46 15.66
N GLN A 131 13.76 1.63 15.00
CA GLN A 131 12.55 0.87 15.29
C GLN A 131 11.89 0.28 14.04
N ALA A 132 12.55 0.30 12.90
CA ALA A 132 11.97 -0.26 11.68
C ALA A 132 13.03 -0.77 10.72
N MET A 133 12.69 -1.87 10.03
CA MET A 133 13.41 -2.32 8.84
C MET A 133 12.51 -2.17 7.62
N LEU A 134 13.05 -1.64 6.55
CA LEU A 134 12.38 -1.45 5.28
C LEU A 134 13.19 -2.11 4.17
N TYR A 135 12.53 -2.95 3.40
CA TYR A 135 13.01 -3.49 2.13
C TYR A 135 12.23 -2.85 1.01
N ILE A 136 12.91 -2.50 -0.08
CA ILE A 136 12.28 -1.87 -1.24
C ILE A 136 12.95 -2.37 -2.52
N PHE A 137 12.15 -2.64 -3.54
CA PHE A 137 12.62 -3.01 -4.88
C PHE A 137 11.62 -2.59 -5.94
N ASN A 138 12.11 -2.48 -7.18
CA ASN A 138 11.27 -2.20 -8.34
C ASN A 138 11.33 -3.36 -9.31
N ILE A 139 10.16 -3.74 -9.84
CA ILE A 139 10.06 -4.73 -10.90
C ILE A 139 9.02 -4.29 -11.93
N ARG A 140 9.41 -4.26 -13.21
CA ARG A 140 8.56 -3.82 -14.33
C ARG A 140 7.93 -2.44 -14.15
N GLY A 141 8.62 -1.51 -13.48
CA GLY A 141 8.12 -0.16 -13.21
C GLY A 141 7.26 -0.04 -11.95
N ASN A 142 6.95 -1.15 -11.29
CA ASN A 142 6.18 -1.15 -10.05
C ASN A 142 7.12 -1.23 -8.84
N GLU A 143 6.79 -0.49 -7.80
CA GLU A 143 7.51 -0.51 -6.54
C GLU A 143 6.87 -1.46 -5.55
N TYR A 144 7.70 -2.25 -4.88
CA TYR A 144 7.31 -3.09 -3.76
C TYR A 144 8.13 -2.74 -2.53
N SER A 145 7.49 -2.71 -1.39
CA SER A 145 8.18 -2.58 -0.11
C SER A 145 7.62 -3.52 0.95
N ALA A 146 8.53 -3.99 1.81
CA ALA A 146 8.21 -4.77 2.99
C ALA A 146 8.78 -4.04 4.21
N ARG A 147 7.98 -3.82 5.24
CA ARG A 147 8.39 -3.10 6.44
C ARG A 147 7.97 -3.86 7.69
N VAL A 148 8.83 -3.85 8.69
CA VAL A 148 8.49 -4.29 10.04
C VAL A 148 8.82 -3.18 11.04
N TYR A 149 7.97 -3.05 12.04
CA TYR A 149 8.18 -2.17 13.19
C TYR A 149 8.61 -3.03 14.39
N LEU A 150 9.86 -2.84 14.81
CA LEU A 150 10.46 -3.59 15.92
C LEU A 150 10.22 -2.84 17.24
N PRO A 151 10.02 -3.54 18.37
CA PRO A 151 10.05 -2.93 19.68
C PRO A 151 11.44 -2.35 20.00
N GLU A 152 11.49 -1.33 20.87
CA GLU A 152 12.74 -0.64 21.24
C GLU A 152 13.78 -1.59 21.86
N ASP A 153 13.32 -2.63 22.54
CA ASP A 153 14.12 -3.64 23.21
C ASP A 153 14.22 -4.97 22.43
N ALA A 154 13.97 -4.93 21.12
CA ALA A 154 14.06 -6.11 20.28
C ALA A 154 15.43 -6.77 20.39
N SER A 155 15.44 -8.07 20.74
CA SER A 155 16.66 -8.83 20.76
C SER A 155 17.25 -9.04 19.36
N GLN A 156 18.54 -9.36 19.29
CA GLN A 156 19.19 -9.67 18.00
C GLN A 156 18.51 -10.86 17.29
N ASP A 157 18.06 -11.89 18.04
CA ASP A 157 17.33 -13.04 17.47
C ASP A 157 16.02 -12.62 16.80
N VAL A 158 15.27 -11.69 17.40
CA VAL A 158 14.05 -11.12 16.81
C VAL A 158 14.38 -10.34 15.56
N THR A 159 15.39 -9.49 15.63
CA THR A 159 15.85 -8.67 14.49
C THR A 159 16.29 -9.56 13.31
N ASP A 160 17.13 -10.53 13.55
CA ASP A 160 17.64 -11.46 12.52
C ASP A 160 16.51 -12.32 11.92
N TYR A 161 15.54 -12.73 12.73
CA TYR A 161 14.37 -13.45 12.25
C TYR A 161 13.55 -12.61 11.27
N PHE A 162 13.22 -11.34 11.60
CA PHE A 162 12.45 -10.49 10.71
C PHE A 162 13.25 -10.06 9.49
N ASP A 163 14.57 -9.87 9.61
CA ASP A 163 15.45 -9.61 8.48
C ASP A 163 15.35 -10.74 7.45
N GLY A 164 15.52 -11.98 7.89
CA GLY A 164 15.41 -13.16 7.02
C GLY A 164 14.02 -13.35 6.43
N LEU A 165 12.96 -13.14 7.24
CA LEU A 165 11.57 -13.30 6.83
C LEU A 165 11.18 -12.31 5.74
N LEU A 166 11.49 -11.02 5.92
CA LEU A 166 11.14 -9.98 4.95
C LEU A 166 11.94 -10.13 3.65
N LEU A 167 13.22 -10.49 3.76
CA LEU A 167 14.03 -10.75 2.56
C LEU A 167 13.48 -11.94 1.76
N ALA A 168 13.04 -13.00 2.43
CA ALA A 168 12.40 -14.15 1.78
C ALA A 168 11.10 -13.73 1.08
N ALA A 169 10.26 -12.93 1.73
CA ALA A 169 9.04 -12.42 1.13
C ALA A 169 9.32 -11.54 -0.11
N CYS A 170 10.33 -10.68 -0.06
CA CYS A 170 10.74 -9.88 -1.24
C CYS A 170 11.15 -10.78 -2.42
N ARG A 171 11.93 -11.83 -2.16
CA ARG A 171 12.36 -12.78 -3.20
C ARG A 171 11.17 -13.55 -3.78
N GLU A 172 10.23 -13.97 -2.95
CA GLU A 172 9.00 -14.64 -3.40
C GLU A 172 8.14 -13.74 -4.29
N ILE A 173 7.97 -12.46 -3.93
CA ILE A 173 7.28 -11.49 -4.79
C ILE A 173 7.99 -11.33 -6.13
N ILE A 174 9.33 -11.26 -6.16
CA ILE A 174 10.10 -11.19 -7.40
C ILE A 174 9.88 -12.44 -8.26
N ASP A 175 9.79 -13.61 -7.62
CA ASP A 175 9.56 -14.90 -8.29
C ASP A 175 8.20 -14.98 -8.98
N LEU A 176 7.17 -14.24 -8.53
CA LEU A 176 5.87 -14.16 -9.21
C LEU A 176 5.96 -13.55 -10.61
N TYR A 177 7.01 -12.76 -10.89
CA TYR A 177 7.24 -12.10 -12.18
C TYR A 177 8.17 -12.87 -13.13
N SER A 178 8.59 -14.09 -12.76
CA SER A 178 9.63 -14.87 -13.45
C SER A 178 9.06 -15.86 -14.47
#